data_9a1f48b378b71c818909b63ca0090ac5
#
_entry.id   9a1f48b378b71c818909b63ca0090ac5
#
_cell.length_a   1.000
_cell.length_b   1.000
_cell.length_c   1.000
_cell.angle_alpha   90.00
_cell.angle_beta   90.00
_cell.angle_gamma   90.00
#
_symmetry.space_group_name_H-M   'P 1'
#
loop_
_entity.id
_entity.type
_entity.pdbx_description
1 polymer ?
#
loop_
_entity_poly.entity_id
_entity_poly.type
_entity_poly.pdbx_seq_one_letter_code
_entity_poly.pdbx_strand_id
1 'polypeptide(L)'
;MKINRPEAIKLARKYKIDLDVIPIEEWQYGLNVELEHGSKLSKITNVTKNNKDMTSKIVISHLLENHQYYKYLKKMEEKMDKIWAKKNKPDIFLE
;
A
#
# COMPACT_ATOMS: atom_id res chain seq x y z
N MET A 1 -11.35 -5.83 2.06
CA MET A 1 -10.77 -5.90 3.43
C MET A 1 -9.91 -4.66 3.67
N LYS A 2 -10.04 -4.06 4.84
CA LYS A 2 -9.22 -2.91 5.24
C LYS A 2 -8.61 -3.17 6.60
N ILE A 3 -7.38 -2.70 6.76
CA ILE A 3 -6.71 -2.75 8.06
C ILE A 3 -7.07 -1.48 8.81
N ASN A 4 -7.76 -1.63 9.95
CA ASN A 4 -8.13 -0.51 10.80
C ASN A 4 -6.97 -0.06 11.68
N ARG A 5 -7.14 1.04 12.40
CA ARG A 5 -6.07 1.62 13.22
C ARG A 5 -5.58 0.69 14.34
N PRO A 6 -6.45 0.03 15.14
CA PRO A 6 -5.98 -0.91 16.17
C PRO A 6 -5.15 -2.05 15.59
N GLU A 7 -5.55 -2.58 14.45
CA GLU A 7 -4.82 -3.65 13.78
C GLU A 7 -3.48 -3.16 13.22
N ALA A 8 -3.46 -1.96 12.65
CA ALA A 8 -2.22 -1.35 12.19
C ALA A 8 -1.24 -1.14 13.33
N ILE A 9 -1.71 -0.70 14.50
CA ILE A 9 -0.89 -0.56 15.71
C ILE A 9 -0.33 -1.92 16.15
N LYS A 10 -1.16 -2.95 16.12
CA LYS A 10 -0.75 -4.30 16.48
C LYS A 10 0.36 -4.81 15.56
N LEU A 11 0.23 -4.59 14.26
CA LEU A 11 1.24 -4.97 13.27
C LEU A 11 2.52 -4.15 13.44
N ALA A 12 2.40 -2.85 13.72
CA ALA A 12 3.55 -1.99 13.99
C ALA A 12 4.35 -2.50 15.20
N ARG A 13 3.67 -2.91 16.26
CA ARG A 13 4.31 -3.48 17.44
C ARG A 13 4.99 -4.82 17.13
N LYS A 14 4.33 -5.66 16.34
CA LYS A 14 4.88 -6.95 15.95
C LYS A 14 6.20 -6.81 15.21
N TYR A 15 6.28 -5.85 14.30
CA TYR A 15 7.48 -5.61 13.49
C TYR A 15 8.39 -4.52 14.05
N LYS A 16 8.10 -4.04 15.27
CA LYS A 16 8.92 -3.04 15.98
C LYS A 16 9.11 -1.75 15.18
N ILE A 17 8.03 -1.29 14.55
CA ILE A 17 8.04 -0.02 13.83
C ILE A 17 8.06 1.13 14.83
N ASP A 18 9.02 2.04 14.68
CA ASP A 18 9.09 3.25 15.48
C ASP A 18 8.07 4.27 14.95
N LEU A 19 6.96 4.43 15.67
CA LEU A 19 5.88 5.31 15.26
C LEU A 19 6.22 6.80 15.41
N ASP A 20 7.35 7.14 16.04
CA ASP A 20 7.88 8.49 16.03
C ASP A 20 8.59 8.81 14.71
N VAL A 21 9.11 7.79 14.05
CA VAL A 21 9.77 7.92 12.74
C VAL A 21 8.77 7.75 11.61
N ILE A 22 7.94 6.70 11.71
CA ILE A 22 6.88 6.40 10.74
C ILE A 22 5.55 6.62 11.43
N PRO A 23 4.86 7.75 11.19
CA PRO A 23 3.56 8.00 11.81
C PRO A 23 2.56 6.88 11.53
N ILE A 24 1.67 6.62 12.48
CA ILE A 24 0.69 5.53 12.35
C ILE A 24 -0.19 5.70 11.10
N GLU A 25 -0.50 6.93 10.71
CA GLU A 25 -1.29 7.21 9.51
C GLU A 25 -0.56 6.74 8.25
N GLU A 26 0.74 6.96 8.16
CA GLU A 26 1.56 6.52 7.03
C GLU A 26 1.67 4.99 6.99
N TRP A 27 1.89 4.36 8.13
CA TRP A 27 1.96 2.92 8.26
C TRP A 27 0.64 2.26 7.87
N GLN A 28 -0.47 2.75 8.42
CA GLN A 28 -1.80 2.23 8.11
C GLN A 28 -2.17 2.43 6.64
N TYR A 29 -1.87 3.59 6.10
CA TYR A 29 -2.10 3.88 4.67
C TYR A 29 -1.31 2.91 3.79
N GLY A 30 -0.03 2.72 4.09
CA GLY A 30 0.82 1.78 3.37
C GLY A 30 0.29 0.35 3.40
N LEU A 31 -0.14 -0.11 4.57
CA LEU A 31 -0.74 -1.44 4.72
C LEU A 31 -1.97 -1.60 3.81
N ASN A 32 -2.84 -0.61 3.78
CA ASN A 32 -4.05 -0.68 2.97
C ASN A 32 -3.76 -0.57 1.47
N VAL A 33 -2.79 0.25 1.08
CA VAL A 33 -2.34 0.35 -0.32
C VAL A 33 -1.84 -1.00 -0.82
N GLU A 34 -0.93 -1.63 -0.08
CA GLU A 34 -0.36 -2.91 -0.50
C GLU A 34 -1.38 -4.04 -0.45
N LEU A 35 -2.26 -4.05 0.54
CA LEU A 35 -3.33 -5.03 0.63
C LEU A 35 -4.30 -4.91 -0.54
N GLU A 36 -4.65 -3.68 -0.92
CA GLU A 36 -5.54 -3.41 -2.05
C GLU A 36 -4.90 -3.84 -3.37
N HIS A 37 -3.62 -3.50 -3.59
CA HIS A 37 -2.89 -3.94 -4.77
C HIS A 37 -2.81 -5.46 -4.85
N GLY A 38 -2.67 -6.13 -3.70
CA GLY A 38 -2.60 -7.58 -3.64
C GLY A 38 -3.93 -8.29 -3.93
N SER A 39 -5.08 -7.67 -3.64
CA SER A 39 -6.36 -8.37 -3.64
C SER A 39 -7.37 -7.89 -4.68
N LYS A 40 -7.34 -6.62 -5.08
CA LYS A 40 -8.41 -6.03 -5.89
C LYS A 40 -8.08 -5.89 -7.38
N LEU A 41 -6.82 -5.76 -7.73
CA LEU A 41 -6.45 -5.41 -9.11
C LEU A 41 -6.49 -6.60 -10.05
N SER A 42 -5.96 -7.76 -9.65
CA SER A 42 -5.90 -8.93 -10.50
C SER A 42 -5.40 -10.13 -9.71
N LYS A 43 -5.80 -11.34 -10.13
CA LYS A 43 -5.21 -12.57 -9.60
C LYS A 43 -3.71 -12.63 -9.87
N ILE A 44 -3.26 -12.05 -10.97
CA ILE A 44 -1.84 -12.00 -11.34
C ILE A 44 -1.05 -11.13 -10.38
N THR A 45 -1.64 -10.01 -9.93
CA THR A 45 -0.97 -9.05 -9.04
C THR A 45 -1.21 -9.31 -7.56
N ASN A 46 -2.00 -10.31 -7.20
CA ASN A 46 -2.29 -10.64 -5.81
C ASN A 46 -1.14 -11.42 -5.18
N VAL A 47 -0.02 -10.74 -4.96
CA VAL A 47 1.19 -11.35 -4.39
C VAL A 47 1.08 -11.57 -2.89
N THR A 48 0.25 -10.81 -2.19
CA THR A 48 0.08 -10.91 -0.74
C THR A 48 -0.95 -11.95 -0.33
N LYS A 49 -1.88 -12.30 -1.23
CA LYS A 49 -3.00 -13.22 -0.97
C LYS A 49 -3.77 -12.84 0.30
N ASN A 50 -3.91 -11.54 0.57
CA ASN A 50 -4.53 -11.00 1.78
C ASN A 50 -3.80 -11.36 3.08
N ASN A 51 -2.54 -11.77 2.99
CA ASN A 51 -1.72 -12.08 4.15
C ASN A 51 -1.15 -10.79 4.74
N LYS A 52 -1.59 -10.47 5.96
CA LYS A 52 -1.19 -9.22 6.64
C LYS A 52 0.28 -9.16 6.99
N ASP A 53 0.90 -10.30 7.30
CA ASP A 53 2.34 -10.35 7.57
C ASP A 53 3.15 -10.07 6.31
N MET A 54 2.77 -10.69 5.20
CA MET A 54 3.41 -10.44 3.91
C MET A 54 3.22 -8.99 3.48
N THR A 55 2.01 -8.46 3.64
CA THR A 55 1.67 -7.07 3.38
C THR A 55 2.58 -6.13 4.20
N SER A 56 2.72 -6.41 5.51
CA SER A 56 3.57 -5.61 6.39
C SER A 56 5.03 -5.60 5.93
N LYS A 57 5.56 -6.74 5.50
CA LYS A 57 6.93 -6.84 5.00
C LYS A 57 7.15 -6.03 3.73
N ILE A 58 6.17 -5.98 2.84
CA ILE A 58 6.23 -5.16 1.63
C ILE A 58 6.26 -3.67 2.00
N VAL A 59 5.40 -3.25 2.93
CA VAL A 59 5.40 -1.87 3.42
C VAL A 59 6.74 -1.50 4.02
N ILE A 60 7.30 -2.35 4.88
CA ILE A 60 8.61 -2.13 5.48
C ILE A 60 9.69 -1.95 4.41
N SER A 61 9.68 -2.81 3.39
CA SER A 61 10.63 -2.74 2.29
C SER A 61 10.62 -1.35 1.62
N HIS A 62 9.44 -0.82 1.33
CA HIS A 62 9.33 0.51 0.72
C HIS A 62 9.74 1.63 1.67
N LEU A 63 9.37 1.52 2.97
CA LEU A 63 9.74 2.52 3.97
C LEU A 63 11.25 2.54 4.24
N LEU A 64 11.94 1.41 4.08
CA LEU A 64 13.40 1.36 4.18
C LEU A 64 14.07 2.08 3.01
N GLU A 65 13.44 2.09 1.84
CA GLU A 65 13.94 2.86 0.70
C GLU A 65 13.75 4.37 0.92
N ASN A 66 12.58 4.74 1.45
CA ASN A 66 12.25 6.14 1.75
C ASN A 66 11.13 6.18 2.78
N HIS A 67 11.37 6.81 3.93
CA HIS A 67 10.37 6.91 5.01
C HIS A 67 9.09 7.59 4.56
N GLN A 68 9.13 8.44 3.55
CA GLN A 68 7.96 9.15 3.01
C GLN A 68 7.41 8.51 1.72
N TYR A 69 7.76 7.26 1.46
CA TYR A 69 7.37 6.55 0.24
C TYR A 69 5.87 6.68 -0.06
N TYR A 70 5.02 6.40 0.91
CA TYR A 70 3.56 6.43 0.69
C TYR A 70 2.99 7.83 0.57
N LYS A 71 3.63 8.82 1.15
CA LYS A 71 3.26 10.22 0.96
C LYS A 71 3.47 10.65 -0.49
N TYR A 72 4.61 10.31 -1.06
CA TYR A 72 4.91 10.61 -2.47
C TYR A 72 4.09 9.75 -3.42
N LEU A 73 3.88 8.48 -3.09
CA LEU A 73 3.04 7.59 -3.87
C LEU A 73 1.62 8.13 -3.98
N LYS A 74 1.05 8.59 -2.89
CA LYS A 74 -0.29 9.18 -2.87
C LYS A 74 -0.39 10.39 -3.81
N LYS A 75 0.59 11.28 -3.76
CA LYS A 75 0.65 12.44 -4.65
C LYS A 75 0.76 12.04 -6.12
N MET A 76 1.59 11.04 -6.41
CA MET A 76 1.78 10.54 -7.76
C MET A 76 0.48 9.90 -8.29
N GLU A 77 -0.19 9.09 -7.48
CA GLU A 77 -1.45 8.44 -7.85
C GLU A 77 -2.55 9.46 -8.12
N GLU A 78 -2.68 10.47 -7.27
CA GLU A 78 -3.64 11.56 -7.49
C GLU A 78 -3.40 12.27 -8.82
N LYS A 79 -2.16 12.53 -9.16
CA LYS A 79 -1.77 13.15 -10.43
C LYS A 79 -2.10 12.23 -11.62
N MET A 80 -1.77 10.94 -11.49
CA MET A 80 -2.03 9.96 -12.55
C MET A 80 -3.53 9.76 -12.77
N ASP A 81 -4.32 9.73 -11.71
CA ASP A 81 -5.77 9.60 -11.81
C ASP A 81 -6.39 10.76 -12.56
N LYS A 82 -5.91 11.98 -12.33
CA LYS A 82 -6.37 13.16 -13.09
C LYS A 82 -6.07 13.05 -14.58
N ILE A 83 -4.92 12.50 -14.93
CA ILE A 83 -4.54 12.30 -16.33
C ILE A 83 -5.41 11.22 -16.96
N TRP A 84 -5.57 10.08 -16.30
CA TRP A 84 -6.34 8.95 -16.80
C TRP A 84 -7.83 9.23 -16.87
N ALA A 85 -8.38 10.07 -16.00
CA ALA A 85 -9.80 10.44 -16.03
C ALA A 85 -10.22 11.07 -17.36
N LYS A 86 -9.29 11.64 -18.13
CA LYS A 86 -9.53 12.30 -19.41
C LYS A 86 -9.24 11.41 -20.61
N LYS A 87 -8.82 10.17 -20.40
CA LYS A 87 -8.40 9.25 -21.47
C LYS A 87 -9.04 7.88 -21.29
N ASN A 88 -9.32 7.20 -22.40
CA ASN A 88 -9.68 5.79 -22.35
C ASN A 88 -8.45 4.99 -21.88
N LYS A 89 -8.63 4.18 -20.85
CA LYS A 89 -7.57 3.31 -20.35
C LYS A 89 -7.48 2.07 -21.23
N PRO A 90 -6.39 1.88 -21.97
CA PRO A 90 -6.24 0.66 -22.75
C PRO A 90 -6.02 -0.54 -21.83
N ASP A 91 -6.54 -1.69 -22.22
CA ASP A 91 -6.26 -2.94 -21.56
C ASP A 91 -4.82 -3.37 -21.93
N ILE A 92 -4.02 -3.71 -20.93
CA ILE A 92 -2.64 -4.13 -21.14
C ILE A 92 -2.50 -5.63 -21.37
N PHE A 93 -3.58 -6.40 -21.16
CA PHE A 93 -3.55 -7.84 -21.33
C PHE A 93 -4.15 -8.26 -22.66
N LEU A 94 -3.58 -9.28 -23.27
CA LEU A 94 -4.17 -9.94 -24.43
C LEU A 94 -5.39 -10.75 -23.96
N GLU A 95 -6.45 -10.75 -24.77
CA GLU A 95 -7.65 -11.55 -24.50
C GLU A 95 -7.39 -13.04 -24.72
#